data_e648051a7b255036c078991b13d7faab
#
_entry.id   e648051a7b255036c078991b13d7faab
#
_cell.length_a   1.000
_cell.length_b   1.000
_cell.length_c   1.000
_cell.angle_alpha   90.00
_cell.angle_beta   90.00
_cell.angle_gamma   90.00
#
_symmetry.space_group_name_H-M   'P 1'
#
loop_
_entity.id
_entity.type
_entity.pdbx_description
1 polymer ?
#
loop_
_entity_poly.entity_id
_entity_poly.type
_entity_poly.pdbx_seq_one_letter_code
_entity_poly.pdbx_strand_id
1 'polypeptide(L)'
;MKPMKQVFAAVLACLLVLSAGVVQASAASSPFTDVPASHWACQDILAAKEKGIVDGVGGSRFAPEGTVTYAQFVTMLVRACGNAPSAGQGGALWYLPYMQAAEKAGLLTGTKVASSDTWNTSCVQAINRYEMALLLNNVLTAKQIAAANLDQEAIASQITDAAQIPAAYRQAVFTCYHHGILNGMEDDAFAGSASMTRAQACAVLMRMDRLLTTASWEQEVFLLVNQIRQDYGLPAFVYDPTLAAVARAHSQDMIDRNFFSHQNPDGASPADRISAAGIRWRQCAENIAAGYPSPEAVVAGWMASPGHRANILGSCQRLGVGLAVGGSYQYYWTQCFATY
;
A
#
# COMPACT_ATOMS: atom_id res chain seq x y z
N MET A 1 -34.16 54.14 4.19
CA MET A 1 -33.01 53.95 3.31
C MET A 1 -31.73 54.32 4.09
N LYS A 2 -30.94 53.37 4.52
CA LYS A 2 -29.61 53.57 5.15
C LYS A 2 -28.55 52.88 4.26
N PRO A 3 -27.44 53.51 3.92
CA PRO A 3 -26.43 52.95 3.05
C PRO A 3 -25.57 51.94 3.81
N MET A 4 -25.37 50.82 3.19
CA MET A 4 -24.45 49.77 3.60
C MET A 4 -23.00 50.23 3.44
N LYS A 5 -22.25 50.26 4.53
CA LYS A 5 -20.82 50.60 4.52
C LYS A 5 -20.02 49.40 4.00
N GLN A 6 -19.27 49.64 2.94
CA GLN A 6 -18.25 48.76 2.44
C GLN A 6 -17.10 48.64 3.46
N VAL A 7 -16.77 47.40 3.90
CA VAL A 7 -15.56 47.12 4.64
C VAL A 7 -14.57 46.53 3.65
N PHE A 8 -13.64 47.34 3.19
CA PHE A 8 -12.44 46.88 2.48
C PHE A 8 -11.49 46.29 3.54
N ALA A 9 -11.31 44.99 3.55
CA ALA A 9 -10.21 44.34 4.27
C ALA A 9 -8.99 44.31 3.35
N ALA A 10 -7.97 45.05 3.70
CA ALA A 10 -6.68 45.04 3.05
C ALA A 10 -5.99 43.70 3.32
N VAL A 11 -5.77 42.90 2.28
CA VAL A 11 -4.91 41.72 2.35
C VAL A 11 -3.46 42.21 2.25
N LEU A 12 -2.80 42.24 3.39
CA LEU A 12 -1.37 42.49 3.51
C LEU A 12 -0.63 41.21 3.03
N ALA A 13 -0.05 41.29 1.84
CA ALA A 13 0.81 40.24 1.30
C ALA A 13 2.14 40.22 2.09
N CYS A 14 2.26 39.37 3.09
CA CYS A 14 3.55 39.03 3.69
C CYS A 14 4.30 38.10 2.73
N LEU A 15 5.21 38.68 1.94
CA LEU A 15 6.29 37.98 1.28
C LEU A 15 7.26 37.46 2.36
N LEU A 16 7.01 36.26 2.87
CA LEU A 16 8.01 35.49 3.60
C LEU A 16 8.97 34.91 2.57
N VAL A 17 10.14 35.52 2.44
CA VAL A 17 11.31 34.91 1.83
C VAL A 17 11.70 33.73 2.70
N LEU A 18 11.16 32.56 2.39
CA LEU A 18 11.66 31.29 2.90
C LEU A 18 13.02 31.06 2.26
N SER A 19 14.10 31.41 2.99
CA SER A 19 15.41 30.85 2.74
C SER A 19 15.25 29.34 2.72
N ALA A 20 15.49 28.73 1.56
CA ALA A 20 15.58 27.28 1.41
C ALA A 20 16.79 26.80 2.23
N GLY A 21 16.59 26.63 3.52
CA GLY A 21 17.41 25.75 4.31
C GLY A 21 17.17 24.35 3.75
N VAL A 22 18.16 23.80 3.06
CA VAL A 22 18.22 22.37 2.79
C VAL A 22 18.11 21.71 4.16
N VAL A 23 16.90 21.26 4.52
CA VAL A 23 16.73 20.31 5.62
C VAL A 23 17.42 19.05 5.13
N GLN A 24 18.72 18.93 5.42
CA GLN A 24 19.37 17.65 5.42
C GLN A 24 18.55 16.79 6.37
N ALA A 25 17.79 15.86 5.82
CA ALA A 25 17.21 14.79 6.60
C ALA A 25 18.38 14.16 7.36
N SER A 26 18.51 14.47 8.63
CA SER A 26 19.45 13.81 9.53
C SER A 26 19.10 12.33 9.41
N ALA A 27 20.00 11.54 8.82
CA ALA A 27 19.83 10.11 8.78
C ALA A 27 19.66 9.66 10.22
N ALA A 28 18.44 9.32 10.60
CA ALA A 28 18.12 8.87 11.93
C ALA A 28 19.06 7.69 12.22
N SER A 29 19.88 7.81 13.26
CA SER A 29 20.79 6.74 13.63
C SER A 29 19.94 5.51 13.98
N SER A 30 20.21 4.40 13.30
CA SER A 30 19.50 3.15 13.58
C SER A 30 19.65 2.78 15.06
N PRO A 31 18.55 2.40 15.76
CA PRO A 31 18.63 1.87 17.12
C PRO A 31 19.32 0.51 17.16
N PHE A 32 19.64 -0.07 16.00
CA PHE A 32 20.27 -1.37 15.85
C PHE A 32 21.71 -1.21 15.33
N THR A 33 22.66 -1.72 16.11
CA THR A 33 24.09 -1.61 15.78
C THR A 33 24.50 -2.42 14.55
N ASP A 34 23.72 -3.43 14.20
CA ASP A 34 23.93 -4.32 13.05
C ASP A 34 23.05 -3.97 11.83
N VAL A 35 22.41 -2.80 11.83
CA VAL A 35 21.64 -2.26 10.69
C VAL A 35 22.14 -0.84 10.40
N PRO A 36 23.26 -0.69 9.70
CA PRO A 36 23.75 0.63 9.30
C PRO A 36 22.79 1.31 8.33
N ALA A 37 22.85 2.63 8.20
CA ALA A 37 22.01 3.41 7.28
C ALA A 37 22.15 2.98 5.81
N SER A 38 23.28 2.38 5.45
CA SER A 38 23.55 1.81 4.11
C SER A 38 22.93 0.42 3.89
N HIS A 39 22.39 -0.22 4.94
CA HIS A 39 21.77 -1.52 4.77
C HIS A 39 20.50 -1.39 3.92
N TRP A 40 20.35 -2.24 2.89
CA TRP A 40 19.27 -2.17 1.90
C TRP A 40 17.85 -2.14 2.53
N ALA A 41 17.63 -2.85 3.65
CA ALA A 41 16.35 -2.90 4.36
C ALA A 41 16.29 -1.93 5.55
N CYS A 42 17.24 -1.00 5.71
CA CYS A 42 17.29 -0.14 6.89
C CYS A 42 15.98 0.62 7.10
N GLN A 43 15.44 1.24 6.07
CA GLN A 43 14.21 2.01 6.15
C GLN A 43 13.00 1.12 6.51
N ASP A 44 12.86 -0.05 5.90
CA ASP A 44 11.77 -0.98 6.21
C ASP A 44 11.89 -1.54 7.64
N ILE A 45 13.10 -1.83 8.13
CA ILE A 45 13.34 -2.29 9.51
C ILE A 45 12.96 -1.19 10.52
N LEU A 46 13.36 0.06 10.26
CA LEU A 46 13.03 1.19 11.13
C LEU A 46 11.53 1.47 11.17
N ALA A 47 10.88 1.47 10.01
CA ALA A 47 9.44 1.64 9.90
C ALA A 47 8.68 0.50 10.60
N ALA A 48 9.10 -0.75 10.41
CA ALA A 48 8.50 -1.90 11.09
C ALA A 48 8.69 -1.84 12.61
N LYS A 49 9.83 -1.30 13.10
CA LYS A 49 10.07 -1.07 14.53
C LYS A 49 9.18 0.04 15.08
N GLU A 50 9.07 1.16 14.39
CA GLU A 50 8.21 2.29 14.78
C GLU A 50 6.74 1.87 14.89
N LYS A 51 6.26 1.04 13.95
CA LYS A 51 4.90 0.48 13.96
C LYS A 51 4.73 -0.66 14.99
N GLY A 52 5.76 -1.04 15.73
CA GLY A 52 5.68 -2.14 16.70
C GLY A 52 5.53 -3.54 16.07
N ILE A 53 5.80 -3.68 14.76
CA ILE A 53 5.72 -4.95 14.04
C ILE A 53 6.87 -5.87 14.47
N VAL A 54 8.08 -5.30 14.67
CA VAL A 54 9.28 -6.04 15.05
C VAL A 54 9.95 -5.47 16.27
N ASP A 55 10.69 -6.35 16.97
CA ASP A 55 11.61 -6.02 18.03
C ASP A 55 13.01 -6.48 17.68
N GLY A 56 14.03 -5.93 18.38
CA GLY A 56 15.40 -6.44 18.33
C GLY A 56 15.53 -7.81 19.00
N VAL A 57 16.68 -8.43 18.81
CA VAL A 57 17.02 -9.72 19.43
C VAL A 57 17.78 -9.57 20.75
N GLY A 58 17.89 -8.34 21.26
CA GLY A 58 18.65 -7.97 22.45
C GLY A 58 20.01 -7.33 22.12
N GLY A 59 20.61 -6.64 23.10
CA GLY A 59 21.93 -5.98 22.94
C GLY A 59 21.96 -4.93 21.82
N SER A 60 20.87 -4.20 21.57
CA SER A 60 20.73 -3.25 20.46
C SER A 60 20.99 -3.86 19.07
N ARG A 61 20.66 -5.15 18.89
CA ARG A 61 20.81 -5.86 17.60
C ARG A 61 19.45 -6.24 17.03
N PHE A 62 19.35 -6.24 15.69
CA PHE A 62 18.20 -6.70 14.93
C PHE A 62 18.39 -8.11 14.36
N ALA A 63 19.62 -8.49 14.03
CA ALA A 63 20.00 -9.70 13.29
C ALA A 63 19.34 -9.78 11.90
N PRO A 64 19.62 -8.82 10.97
CA PRO A 64 18.96 -8.71 9.68
C PRO A 64 19.04 -9.99 8.84
N GLU A 65 20.18 -10.70 8.88
CA GLU A 65 20.42 -11.93 8.14
C GLU A 65 19.95 -13.20 8.87
N GLY A 66 19.40 -13.05 10.09
CA GLY A 66 18.84 -14.17 10.84
C GLY A 66 17.62 -14.76 10.14
N THR A 67 17.56 -16.09 10.05
CA THR A 67 16.41 -16.80 9.47
C THR A 67 15.17 -16.61 10.34
N VAL A 68 14.00 -16.38 9.70
CA VAL A 68 12.70 -16.22 10.35
C VAL A 68 11.99 -17.57 10.45
N THR A 69 11.46 -17.88 11.65
CA THR A 69 10.58 -19.05 11.85
C THR A 69 9.12 -18.70 11.53
N TYR A 70 8.28 -19.74 11.38
CA TYR A 70 6.82 -19.53 11.22
C TYR A 70 6.25 -18.70 12.36
N ALA A 71 6.56 -19.03 13.61
CA ALA A 71 6.07 -18.29 14.78
C ALA A 71 6.45 -16.81 14.73
N GLN A 72 7.69 -16.52 14.36
CA GLN A 72 8.18 -15.16 14.24
C GLN A 72 7.46 -14.39 13.12
N PHE A 73 7.33 -15.00 11.93
CA PHE A 73 6.66 -14.34 10.81
C PHE A 73 5.17 -14.12 11.09
N VAL A 74 4.46 -15.13 11.61
CA VAL A 74 3.04 -14.98 11.97
C VAL A 74 2.85 -13.89 13.04
N THR A 75 3.76 -13.80 14.02
CA THR A 75 3.72 -12.70 15.01
C THR A 75 3.87 -11.34 14.35
N MET A 76 4.87 -11.18 13.47
CA MET A 76 5.06 -9.94 12.70
C MET A 76 3.85 -9.61 11.85
N LEU A 77 3.28 -10.60 11.16
CA LEU A 77 2.10 -10.45 10.30
C LEU A 77 0.86 -9.99 11.09
N VAL A 78 0.58 -10.63 12.23
CA VAL A 78 -0.56 -10.28 13.10
C VAL A 78 -0.43 -8.86 13.64
N ARG A 79 0.78 -8.45 14.02
CA ARG A 79 1.09 -7.08 14.44
C ARG A 79 0.90 -6.08 13.30
N ALA A 80 1.37 -6.41 12.09
CA ALA A 80 1.19 -5.58 10.90
C ALA A 80 -0.28 -5.39 10.53
N CYS A 81 -1.13 -6.39 10.81
CA CYS A 81 -2.58 -6.29 10.60
C CYS A 81 -3.33 -5.53 11.71
N GLY A 82 -2.64 -5.00 12.73
CA GLY A 82 -3.26 -4.30 13.87
C GLY A 82 -4.01 -5.21 14.84
N ASN A 83 -3.85 -6.53 14.74
CA ASN A 83 -4.57 -7.54 15.53
C ASN A 83 -3.72 -8.11 16.68
N ALA A 84 -2.71 -7.36 17.14
CA ALA A 84 -1.81 -7.83 18.19
C ALA A 84 -2.62 -8.18 19.46
N PRO A 85 -2.55 -9.44 19.96
CA PRO A 85 -3.15 -9.79 21.23
C PRO A 85 -2.49 -9.01 22.37
N SER A 86 -3.22 -8.82 23.47
CA SER A 86 -2.60 -8.31 24.71
C SER A 86 -1.37 -9.15 25.02
N ALA A 87 -0.28 -8.50 25.44
CA ALA A 87 1.01 -9.14 25.64
C ALA A 87 0.85 -10.45 26.41
N GLY A 88 1.11 -11.56 25.73
CA GLY A 88 1.09 -12.90 26.32
C GLY A 88 2.20 -13.04 27.35
N GLN A 89 2.00 -13.91 28.32
CA GLN A 89 3.03 -14.23 29.28
C GLN A 89 4.24 -14.83 28.54
N GLY A 90 5.44 -14.32 28.80
CA GLY A 90 6.67 -14.87 28.22
C GLY A 90 6.83 -16.34 28.57
N GLY A 91 7.62 -17.06 27.80
CA GLY A 91 7.90 -18.50 28.01
C GLY A 91 8.14 -19.20 26.67
N ALA A 92 8.29 -20.52 26.73
CA ALA A 92 8.59 -21.35 25.55
C ALA A 92 7.53 -21.25 24.46
N LEU A 93 6.29 -20.90 24.80
CA LEU A 93 5.13 -20.80 23.88
C LEU A 93 4.64 -19.36 23.70
N TRP A 94 5.54 -18.40 23.75
CA TRP A 94 5.27 -16.96 23.60
C TRP A 94 4.45 -16.60 22.36
N TYR A 95 4.51 -17.41 21.33
CA TYR A 95 3.85 -17.19 20.03
C TYR A 95 2.37 -17.64 20.01
N LEU A 96 1.91 -18.45 20.97
CA LEU A 96 0.56 -19.03 20.94
C LEU A 96 -0.56 -17.98 20.80
N PRO A 97 -0.56 -16.85 21.51
CA PRO A 97 -1.62 -15.84 21.33
C PRO A 97 -1.68 -15.29 19.90
N TYR A 98 -0.53 -15.17 19.24
CA TYR A 98 -0.46 -14.69 17.84
C TYR A 98 -0.93 -15.76 16.86
N MET A 99 -0.57 -17.02 17.08
CA MET A 99 -1.08 -18.15 16.27
C MET A 99 -2.60 -18.27 16.37
N GLN A 100 -3.15 -18.17 17.58
CA GLN A 100 -4.60 -18.17 17.80
C GLN A 100 -5.29 -16.98 17.14
N ALA A 101 -4.70 -15.79 17.19
CA ALA A 101 -5.22 -14.61 16.51
C ALA A 101 -5.21 -14.78 14.98
N ALA A 102 -4.13 -15.34 14.42
CA ALA A 102 -4.01 -15.64 13.01
C ALA A 102 -4.99 -16.72 12.55
N GLU A 103 -5.18 -17.78 13.33
CA GLU A 103 -6.15 -18.84 13.08
C GLU A 103 -7.57 -18.27 13.04
N LYS A 104 -7.96 -17.52 14.07
CA LYS A 104 -9.26 -16.87 14.16
C LYS A 104 -9.55 -15.93 12.99
N ALA A 105 -8.52 -15.26 12.48
CA ALA A 105 -8.60 -14.38 11.31
C ALA A 105 -8.52 -15.13 9.97
N GLY A 106 -8.42 -16.46 9.96
CA GLY A 106 -8.30 -17.28 8.73
C GLY A 106 -6.96 -17.18 8.02
N LEU A 107 -5.95 -16.55 8.63
CA LEU A 107 -4.66 -16.29 7.98
C LEU A 107 -3.81 -17.54 7.78
N LEU A 108 -4.05 -18.61 8.56
CA LEU A 108 -3.28 -19.85 8.50
C LEU A 108 -3.80 -20.85 7.47
N THR A 109 -4.90 -20.55 6.78
CA THR A 109 -5.56 -21.47 5.83
C THR A 109 -4.58 -21.96 4.77
N GLY A 110 -4.51 -23.28 4.59
CA GLY A 110 -3.67 -23.92 3.56
C GLY A 110 -2.17 -23.97 3.88
N THR A 111 -1.71 -23.37 4.98
CA THR A 111 -0.29 -23.38 5.39
C THR A 111 0.05 -24.63 6.18
N LYS A 112 1.36 -24.90 6.38
CA LYS A 112 1.85 -25.99 7.23
C LYS A 112 1.49 -25.84 8.71
N VAL A 113 1.07 -24.65 9.12
CA VAL A 113 0.63 -24.32 10.49
C VAL A 113 -0.88 -24.09 10.57
N ALA A 114 -1.64 -24.58 9.60
CA ALA A 114 -3.10 -24.44 9.57
C ALA A 114 -3.82 -25.17 10.71
N SER A 115 -3.22 -26.26 11.24
CA SER A 115 -3.74 -26.98 12.41
C SER A 115 -2.91 -26.71 13.66
N SER A 116 -3.58 -26.42 14.77
CA SER A 116 -2.94 -26.25 16.08
C SER A 116 -2.15 -27.46 16.54
N ASP A 117 -2.49 -28.66 16.09
CA ASP A 117 -1.77 -29.91 16.39
C ASP A 117 -0.32 -29.91 15.91
N THR A 118 -0.01 -29.11 14.89
CA THR A 118 1.32 -28.99 14.30
C THR A 118 2.18 -27.87 14.90
N TRP A 119 1.62 -26.98 15.71
CA TRP A 119 2.32 -25.76 16.15
C TRP A 119 3.59 -26.05 16.95
N ASN A 120 3.58 -27.06 17.80
CA ASN A 120 4.74 -27.42 18.63
C ASN A 120 5.97 -27.79 17.80
N THR A 121 5.80 -28.29 16.59
CA THR A 121 6.89 -28.76 15.72
C THR A 121 7.13 -27.80 14.56
N SER A 122 6.07 -27.28 13.95
CA SER A 122 6.16 -26.46 12.73
C SER A 122 6.49 -24.99 13.02
N CYS A 123 6.03 -24.43 14.13
CA CYS A 123 6.24 -23.01 14.46
C CYS A 123 7.71 -22.63 14.68
N VAL A 124 8.55 -23.57 15.08
CA VAL A 124 9.99 -23.35 15.30
C VAL A 124 10.83 -23.54 14.03
N GLN A 125 10.25 -24.06 12.96
CA GLN A 125 10.93 -24.26 11.68
C GLN A 125 11.06 -22.93 10.92
N ALA A 126 12.09 -22.82 10.08
CA ALA A 126 12.25 -21.70 9.17
C ALA A 126 11.07 -21.63 8.17
N ILE A 127 10.48 -20.46 8.00
CA ILE A 127 9.47 -20.23 6.98
C ILE A 127 10.14 -20.07 5.62
N ASN A 128 9.56 -20.67 4.57
CA ASN A 128 10.00 -20.47 3.21
C ASN A 128 9.11 -19.46 2.46
N ARG A 129 9.53 -19.05 1.26
CA ARG A 129 8.85 -18.04 0.47
C ARG A 129 7.46 -18.47 -0.01
N TYR A 130 7.22 -19.75 -0.27
CA TYR A 130 5.89 -20.27 -0.62
C TYR A 130 4.89 -20.07 0.51
N GLU A 131 5.26 -20.49 1.71
CA GLU A 131 4.41 -20.35 2.89
C GLU A 131 4.16 -18.88 3.26
N MET A 132 5.20 -18.04 3.10
CA MET A 132 5.05 -16.60 3.28
C MET A 132 4.07 -15.99 2.28
N ALA A 133 4.18 -16.34 0.98
CA ALA A 133 3.24 -15.90 -0.04
C ALA A 133 1.79 -16.30 0.30
N LEU A 134 1.60 -17.52 0.82
CA LEU A 134 0.29 -18.01 1.20
C LEU A 134 -0.32 -17.22 2.37
N LEU A 135 0.47 -16.96 3.42
CA LEU A 135 0.05 -16.13 4.56
C LEU A 135 -0.33 -14.71 4.13
N LEU A 136 0.49 -14.08 3.27
CA LEU A 136 0.24 -12.74 2.75
C LEU A 136 -1.03 -12.72 1.87
N ASN A 137 -1.19 -13.69 0.97
CA ASN A 137 -2.38 -13.81 0.14
C ASN A 137 -3.66 -13.99 0.98
N ASN A 138 -3.57 -14.72 2.09
CA ASN A 138 -4.71 -14.88 3.02
C ASN A 138 -5.10 -13.53 3.64
N VAL A 139 -4.12 -12.66 3.98
CA VAL A 139 -4.41 -11.28 4.43
C VAL A 139 -5.09 -10.48 3.31
N LEU A 140 -4.55 -10.51 2.09
CA LEU A 140 -5.14 -9.77 0.96
C LEU A 140 -6.57 -10.24 0.66
N THR A 141 -6.80 -11.54 0.74
CA THR A 141 -8.15 -12.14 0.57
C THR A 141 -9.10 -11.66 1.66
N ALA A 142 -8.69 -11.70 2.93
CA ALA A 142 -9.50 -11.23 4.05
C ALA A 142 -9.81 -9.72 3.96
N LYS A 143 -8.92 -8.94 3.35
CA LYS A 143 -9.10 -7.49 3.10
C LYS A 143 -9.75 -7.18 1.75
N GLN A 144 -10.17 -8.19 0.98
CA GLN A 144 -10.78 -8.04 -0.34
C GLN A 144 -9.90 -7.30 -1.37
N ILE A 145 -8.58 -7.39 -1.21
CA ILE A 145 -7.59 -6.77 -2.12
C ILE A 145 -7.03 -7.78 -3.10
N ALA A 146 -7.16 -9.09 -2.82
CA ALA A 146 -6.66 -10.14 -3.72
C ALA A 146 -7.26 -9.97 -5.13
N ALA A 147 -6.39 -9.92 -6.13
CA ALA A 147 -6.80 -9.66 -7.51
C ALA A 147 -7.65 -10.82 -8.07
N ALA A 148 -8.89 -10.52 -8.44
CA ALA A 148 -9.82 -11.50 -9.00
C ALA A 148 -9.44 -11.95 -10.43
N ASN A 149 -8.75 -11.09 -11.20
CA ASN A 149 -8.44 -11.28 -12.62
C ASN A 149 -6.94 -11.06 -12.86
N LEU A 150 -6.09 -11.94 -12.31
CA LEU A 150 -4.66 -11.93 -12.61
C LEU A 150 -4.40 -12.43 -14.03
N ASP A 151 -3.62 -11.69 -14.80
CA ASP A 151 -3.00 -12.23 -16.01
C ASP A 151 -1.85 -13.16 -15.58
N GLN A 152 -2.21 -14.43 -15.37
CA GLN A 152 -1.27 -15.43 -14.87
C GLN A 152 -0.14 -15.72 -15.87
N GLU A 153 -0.39 -15.60 -17.18
CA GLU A 153 0.62 -15.82 -18.22
C GLU A 153 1.64 -14.68 -18.21
N ALA A 154 1.17 -13.44 -18.16
CA ALA A 154 2.06 -12.28 -18.08
C ALA A 154 2.92 -12.30 -16.80
N ILE A 155 2.36 -12.70 -15.64
CA ILE A 155 3.13 -12.83 -14.40
C ILE A 155 4.12 -14.00 -14.50
N ALA A 156 3.68 -15.15 -14.98
CA ALA A 156 4.54 -16.34 -15.12
C ALA A 156 5.74 -16.08 -16.05
N SER A 157 5.57 -15.26 -17.09
CA SER A 157 6.66 -14.88 -18.01
C SER A 157 7.77 -14.06 -17.36
N GLN A 158 7.50 -13.45 -16.20
CA GLN A 158 8.45 -12.64 -15.44
C GLN A 158 9.18 -13.44 -14.35
N ILE A 159 8.83 -14.71 -14.14
CA ILE A 159 9.38 -15.56 -13.09
C ILE A 159 10.06 -16.77 -13.75
N THR A 160 11.38 -16.82 -13.66
CA THR A 160 12.18 -17.85 -14.40
C THR A 160 11.89 -19.28 -13.96
N ASP A 161 11.52 -19.50 -12.69
CA ASP A 161 11.14 -20.80 -12.13
C ASP A 161 9.62 -21.00 -12.00
N ALA A 162 8.80 -20.22 -12.73
CA ALA A 162 7.34 -20.26 -12.63
C ALA A 162 6.73 -21.66 -12.83
N ALA A 163 7.30 -22.45 -13.75
CA ALA A 163 6.86 -23.82 -14.01
C ALA A 163 7.07 -24.77 -12.82
N GLN A 164 8.01 -24.45 -11.92
CA GLN A 164 8.34 -25.24 -10.74
C GLN A 164 7.47 -24.90 -9.52
N ILE A 165 6.69 -23.81 -9.59
CA ILE A 165 5.81 -23.40 -8.50
C ILE A 165 4.69 -24.41 -8.33
N PRO A 166 4.60 -25.11 -7.16
CA PRO A 166 3.54 -26.08 -6.91
C PRO A 166 2.15 -25.44 -7.04
N ALA A 167 1.18 -26.17 -7.58
CA ALA A 167 -0.16 -25.67 -7.84
C ALA A 167 -0.83 -25.04 -6.60
N ALA A 168 -0.58 -25.59 -5.41
CA ALA A 168 -1.12 -25.09 -4.15
C ALA A 168 -0.66 -23.66 -3.79
N TYR A 169 0.50 -23.23 -4.29
CA TYR A 169 1.07 -21.90 -3.99
C TYR A 169 0.94 -20.90 -5.14
N ARG A 170 0.63 -21.37 -6.36
CA ARG A 170 0.70 -20.58 -7.58
C ARG A 170 -0.13 -19.30 -7.50
N GLN A 171 -1.39 -19.40 -7.07
CA GLN A 171 -2.26 -18.22 -6.91
C GLN A 171 -1.67 -17.22 -5.91
N ALA A 172 -1.19 -17.69 -4.76
CA ALA A 172 -0.62 -16.84 -3.73
C ALA A 172 0.67 -16.14 -4.19
N VAL A 173 1.55 -16.88 -4.87
CA VAL A 173 2.78 -16.33 -5.44
C VAL A 173 2.45 -15.25 -6.47
N PHE A 174 1.56 -15.53 -7.41
CA PHE A 174 1.20 -14.60 -8.47
C PHE A 174 0.48 -13.36 -7.93
N THR A 175 -0.39 -13.51 -6.93
CA THR A 175 -1.02 -12.38 -6.24
C THR A 175 0.03 -11.48 -5.57
N CYS A 176 0.95 -12.07 -4.79
CA CYS A 176 1.99 -11.30 -4.12
C CYS A 176 2.97 -10.64 -5.10
N TYR A 177 3.27 -11.30 -6.22
CA TYR A 177 4.12 -10.76 -7.28
C TYR A 177 3.42 -9.59 -8.00
N HIS A 178 2.16 -9.76 -8.39
CA HIS A 178 1.35 -8.72 -9.03
C HIS A 178 1.28 -7.42 -8.20
N HIS A 179 1.15 -7.55 -6.89
CA HIS A 179 1.11 -6.40 -5.99
C HIS A 179 2.51 -5.90 -5.55
N GLY A 180 3.59 -6.44 -6.11
CA GLY A 180 4.96 -6.05 -5.76
C GLY A 180 5.35 -6.32 -4.31
N ILE A 181 4.62 -7.19 -3.59
CA ILE A 181 4.92 -7.57 -2.20
C ILE A 181 6.12 -8.50 -2.17
N LEU A 182 6.11 -9.53 -3.01
CA LEU A 182 7.21 -10.46 -3.21
C LEU A 182 7.71 -10.35 -4.66
N ASN A 183 8.99 -10.08 -4.82
CA ASN A 183 9.65 -9.99 -6.12
C ASN A 183 10.55 -11.21 -6.35
N GLY A 184 11.05 -11.37 -7.57
CA GLY A 184 12.11 -12.34 -7.90
C GLY A 184 13.41 -12.09 -7.12
N MET A 185 14.26 -13.10 -7.08
CA MET A 185 15.65 -13.01 -6.63
C MET A 185 16.52 -12.43 -7.78
N GLU A 186 17.85 -12.48 -7.65
CA GLU A 186 18.79 -11.88 -8.61
C GLU A 186 18.64 -12.37 -10.06
N ASP A 187 18.12 -13.57 -10.28
CA ASP A 187 17.89 -14.20 -11.58
C ASP A 187 16.39 -14.22 -11.98
N ASP A 188 15.59 -13.35 -11.39
CA ASP A 188 14.12 -13.31 -11.53
C ASP A 188 13.41 -14.61 -11.11
N ALA A 189 14.11 -15.53 -10.44
CA ALA A 189 13.48 -16.71 -9.87
C ALA A 189 12.68 -16.35 -8.61
N PHE A 190 11.52 -16.98 -8.43
CA PHE A 190 10.78 -16.85 -7.17
C PHE A 190 11.50 -17.54 -6.01
N ALA A 191 12.20 -18.65 -6.27
CA ALA A 191 12.97 -19.44 -5.29
C ALA A 191 12.12 -19.83 -4.05
N GLY A 192 10.92 -20.36 -4.29
CA GLY A 192 9.88 -20.54 -3.26
C GLY A 192 10.26 -21.40 -2.06
N SER A 193 11.20 -22.35 -2.23
CA SER A 193 11.71 -23.19 -1.15
C SER A 193 12.76 -22.52 -0.27
N ALA A 194 13.29 -21.35 -0.67
CA ALA A 194 14.29 -20.63 0.08
C ALA A 194 13.72 -20.08 1.39
N SER A 195 14.50 -20.17 2.48
CA SER A 195 14.17 -19.52 3.76
C SER A 195 14.30 -18.02 3.66
N MET A 196 13.56 -17.28 4.48
CA MET A 196 13.58 -15.83 4.51
C MET A 196 14.39 -15.30 5.69
N THR A 197 15.11 -14.20 5.45
CA THR A 197 15.78 -13.47 6.54
C THR A 197 14.83 -12.50 7.24
N ARG A 198 15.22 -12.02 8.42
CA ARG A 198 14.44 -11.02 9.16
C ARG A 198 14.33 -9.69 8.41
N ALA A 199 15.39 -9.29 7.71
CA ALA A 199 15.38 -8.10 6.85
C ALA A 199 14.37 -8.25 5.69
N GLN A 200 14.39 -9.39 5.01
CA GLN A 200 13.43 -9.68 3.93
C GLN A 200 11.99 -9.71 4.43
N ALA A 201 11.74 -10.32 5.61
CA ALA A 201 10.42 -10.34 6.22
C ALA A 201 9.90 -8.92 6.54
N CYS A 202 10.75 -8.01 7.04
CA CYS A 202 10.38 -6.61 7.24
C CYS A 202 10.00 -5.94 5.93
N ALA A 203 10.84 -6.05 4.90
CA ALA A 203 10.58 -5.43 3.60
C ALA A 203 9.24 -5.90 3.00
N VAL A 204 8.97 -7.18 3.05
CA VAL A 204 7.72 -7.78 2.55
C VAL A 204 6.51 -7.26 3.34
N LEU A 205 6.59 -7.23 4.67
CA LEU A 205 5.50 -6.73 5.51
C LEU A 205 5.26 -5.23 5.34
N MET A 206 6.31 -4.43 5.14
CA MET A 206 6.16 -3.01 4.90
C MET A 206 5.59 -2.71 3.49
N ARG A 207 5.87 -3.54 2.49
CA ARG A 207 5.20 -3.46 1.18
C ARG A 207 3.71 -3.80 1.29
N MET A 208 3.38 -4.87 2.02
CA MET A 208 1.99 -5.21 2.31
C MET A 208 1.28 -4.08 3.09
N ASP A 209 1.88 -3.53 4.12
CA ASP A 209 1.32 -2.43 4.93
C ASP A 209 1.03 -1.19 4.06
N ARG A 210 1.94 -0.81 3.16
CA ARG A 210 1.71 0.27 2.18
C ARG A 210 0.51 -0.03 1.28
N LEU A 211 0.42 -1.25 0.74
CA LEU A 211 -0.72 -1.66 -0.10
C LEU A 211 -2.04 -1.58 0.67
N LEU A 212 -2.09 -2.09 1.90
CA LEU A 212 -3.29 -2.06 2.74
C LEU A 212 -3.70 -0.63 3.08
N THR A 213 -2.73 0.23 3.40
CA THR A 213 -2.97 1.63 3.70
C THR A 213 -3.49 2.38 2.48
N THR A 214 -2.85 2.23 1.32
CA THR A 214 -3.29 2.91 0.08
C THR A 214 -4.69 2.48 -0.32
N ALA A 215 -5.00 1.19 -0.29
CA ALA A 215 -6.33 0.68 -0.62
C ALA A 215 -7.41 1.20 0.34
N SER A 216 -7.11 1.26 1.65
CA SER A 216 -8.02 1.82 2.64
C SER A 216 -8.27 3.32 2.41
N TRP A 217 -7.23 4.08 2.11
CA TRP A 217 -7.32 5.52 1.86
C TRP A 217 -8.03 5.84 0.55
N GLU A 218 -7.83 5.06 -0.50
CA GLU A 218 -8.59 5.18 -1.76
C GLU A 218 -10.08 4.97 -1.54
N GLN A 219 -10.44 3.95 -0.75
CA GLN A 219 -11.81 3.69 -0.38
C GLN A 219 -12.42 4.83 0.45
N GLU A 220 -11.67 5.39 1.38
CA GLU A 220 -12.12 6.52 2.20
C GLU A 220 -12.34 7.79 1.36
N VAL A 221 -11.43 8.10 0.43
CA VAL A 221 -11.64 9.19 -0.55
C VAL A 221 -12.91 8.99 -1.36
N PHE A 222 -13.16 7.77 -1.82
CA PHE A 222 -14.37 7.43 -2.57
C PHE A 222 -15.64 7.68 -1.73
N LEU A 223 -15.63 7.29 -0.46
CA LEU A 223 -16.76 7.49 0.45
C LEU A 223 -16.97 8.98 0.77
N LEU A 224 -15.90 9.73 1.08
CA LEU A 224 -15.96 11.16 1.36
C LEU A 224 -16.53 11.95 0.17
N VAL A 225 -16.08 11.63 -1.04
CA VAL A 225 -16.59 12.25 -2.27
C VAL A 225 -18.08 11.96 -2.46
N ASN A 226 -18.53 10.74 -2.21
CA ASN A 226 -19.93 10.39 -2.32
C ASN A 226 -20.78 11.04 -1.22
N GLN A 227 -20.26 11.21 -0.01
CA GLN A 227 -20.94 12.01 1.02
C GLN A 227 -21.11 13.46 0.58
N ILE A 228 -20.08 14.09 0.03
CA ILE A 228 -20.17 15.45 -0.54
C ILE A 228 -21.24 15.53 -1.62
N ARG A 229 -21.26 14.58 -2.55
CA ARG A 229 -22.28 14.54 -3.60
C ARG A 229 -23.71 14.45 -3.02
N GLN A 230 -23.88 13.62 -2.02
CA GLN A 230 -25.17 13.50 -1.32
C GLN A 230 -25.56 14.83 -0.66
N ASP A 231 -24.64 15.53 -0.01
CA ASP A 231 -24.88 16.84 0.62
C ASP A 231 -25.27 17.92 -0.41
N TYR A 232 -24.83 17.76 -1.66
CA TYR A 232 -25.24 18.60 -2.82
C TYR A 232 -26.47 18.07 -3.57
N GLY A 233 -27.12 17.01 -3.08
CA GLY A 233 -28.30 16.43 -3.72
C GLY A 233 -28.00 15.72 -5.04
N LEU A 234 -26.76 15.29 -5.27
CA LEU A 234 -26.32 14.62 -6.48
C LEU A 234 -26.29 13.09 -6.29
N PRO A 235 -26.53 12.31 -7.36
CA PRO A 235 -26.36 10.85 -7.28
C PRO A 235 -24.91 10.48 -6.92
N ALA A 236 -24.74 9.46 -6.09
CA ALA A 236 -23.43 8.91 -5.77
C ALA A 236 -22.74 8.35 -7.02
N PHE A 237 -21.41 8.46 -7.08
CA PHE A 237 -20.62 7.71 -8.05
C PHE A 237 -20.67 6.23 -7.78
N VAL A 238 -20.64 5.41 -8.83
CA VAL A 238 -20.36 3.98 -8.74
C VAL A 238 -18.85 3.78 -8.75
N TYR A 239 -18.34 2.98 -7.81
CA TYR A 239 -16.91 2.62 -7.82
C TYR A 239 -16.57 1.80 -9.06
N ASP A 240 -15.46 2.13 -9.69
CA ASP A 240 -14.98 1.41 -10.87
C ASP A 240 -13.53 0.94 -10.68
N PRO A 241 -13.30 -0.37 -10.54
CA PRO A 241 -11.97 -0.92 -10.29
C PRO A 241 -10.99 -0.69 -11.45
N THR A 242 -11.47 -0.61 -12.69
CA THR A 242 -10.62 -0.35 -13.86
C THR A 242 -10.17 1.12 -13.87
N LEU A 243 -11.07 2.06 -13.58
CA LEU A 243 -10.69 3.46 -13.39
C LEU A 243 -9.73 3.64 -12.21
N ALA A 244 -9.92 2.90 -11.12
CA ALA A 244 -9.00 2.93 -9.98
C ALA A 244 -7.60 2.40 -10.36
N ALA A 245 -7.52 1.36 -11.17
CA ALA A 245 -6.23 0.87 -11.69
C ALA A 245 -5.53 1.91 -12.58
N VAL A 246 -6.27 2.58 -13.48
CA VAL A 246 -5.74 3.68 -14.30
C VAL A 246 -5.23 4.82 -13.41
N ALA A 247 -5.99 5.20 -12.39
CA ALA A 247 -5.62 6.26 -11.44
C ALA A 247 -4.35 5.91 -10.67
N ARG A 248 -4.23 4.68 -10.14
CA ARG A 248 -3.00 4.22 -9.44
C ARG A 248 -1.79 4.22 -10.36
N ALA A 249 -1.96 3.69 -11.59
CA ALA A 249 -0.88 3.66 -12.56
C ALA A 249 -0.37 5.07 -12.88
N HIS A 250 -1.25 6.05 -13.01
CA HIS A 250 -0.85 7.44 -13.24
C HIS A 250 -0.17 8.07 -12.01
N SER A 251 -0.69 7.82 -10.80
CA SER A 251 -0.04 8.25 -9.56
C SER A 251 1.36 7.66 -9.41
N GLN A 252 1.56 6.39 -9.75
CA GLN A 252 2.86 5.73 -9.74
C GLN A 252 3.78 6.27 -10.83
N ASP A 253 3.27 6.50 -12.03
CA ASP A 253 4.02 7.08 -13.15
C ASP A 253 4.59 8.47 -12.82
N MET A 254 3.79 9.30 -12.12
CA MET A 254 4.26 10.60 -11.63
C MET A 254 5.46 10.48 -10.69
N ILE A 255 5.52 9.42 -9.86
CA ILE A 255 6.65 9.11 -8.98
C ILE A 255 7.84 8.62 -9.80
N ASP A 256 7.65 7.58 -10.60
CA ASP A 256 8.71 6.83 -11.28
C ASP A 256 9.48 7.71 -12.28
N ARG A 257 8.76 8.62 -12.96
CA ARG A 257 9.33 9.53 -13.95
C ARG A 257 9.47 10.97 -13.47
N ASN A 258 9.22 11.22 -12.17
CA ASN A 258 9.41 12.50 -11.49
C ASN A 258 8.73 13.69 -12.20
N PHE A 259 7.43 13.59 -12.42
CA PHE A 259 6.60 14.68 -12.97
C PHE A 259 5.30 14.86 -12.16
N PHE A 260 4.62 16.00 -12.36
CA PHE A 260 3.28 16.24 -11.82
C PHE A 260 2.44 16.95 -12.88
N SER A 261 1.65 16.20 -13.63
CA SER A 261 0.84 16.70 -14.75
C SER A 261 -0.26 15.69 -15.10
N HIS A 262 -1.37 16.16 -15.66
CA HIS A 262 -2.41 15.33 -16.26
C HIS A 262 -1.90 14.55 -17.49
N GLN A 263 -1.03 15.16 -18.28
CA GLN A 263 -0.38 14.49 -19.42
C GLN A 263 0.94 13.88 -18.96
N ASN A 264 1.16 12.61 -19.29
CA ASN A 264 2.42 11.95 -18.98
C ASN A 264 3.54 12.33 -19.97
N PRO A 265 4.82 12.02 -19.68
CA PRO A 265 5.94 12.36 -20.57
C PRO A 265 5.86 11.78 -21.98
N ASP A 266 5.08 10.71 -22.20
CA ASP A 266 4.84 10.14 -23.53
C ASP A 266 3.71 10.85 -24.29
N GLY A 267 3.09 11.87 -23.68
CA GLY A 267 2.02 12.63 -24.28
C GLY A 267 0.62 12.06 -24.04
N ALA A 268 0.48 10.94 -23.31
CA ALA A 268 -0.83 10.35 -23.04
C ALA A 268 -1.64 11.20 -22.06
N SER A 269 -2.83 11.61 -22.49
CA SER A 269 -3.82 12.32 -21.69
C SER A 269 -4.59 11.35 -20.76
N PRO A 270 -5.38 11.86 -19.79
CA PRO A 270 -6.31 11.03 -19.00
C PRO A 270 -7.25 10.21 -19.89
N ALA A 271 -7.78 10.80 -20.95
CA ALA A 271 -8.66 10.14 -21.91
C ALA A 271 -7.96 8.96 -22.61
N ASP A 272 -6.70 9.13 -22.99
CA ASP A 272 -5.92 8.08 -23.65
C ASP A 272 -5.67 6.92 -22.69
N ARG A 273 -5.31 7.19 -21.42
CA ARG A 273 -5.08 6.15 -20.40
C ARG A 273 -6.36 5.35 -20.11
N ILE A 274 -7.51 6.02 -19.98
CA ILE A 274 -8.82 5.38 -19.78
C ILE A 274 -9.19 4.52 -20.98
N SER A 275 -8.95 5.00 -22.20
CA SER A 275 -9.21 4.25 -23.43
C SER A 275 -8.30 3.05 -23.58
N ALA A 276 -7.02 3.19 -23.24
CA ALA A 276 -6.03 2.09 -23.27
C ALA A 276 -6.38 0.96 -22.29
N ALA A 277 -7.09 1.28 -21.19
CA ALA A 277 -7.62 0.29 -20.25
C ALA A 277 -8.89 -0.42 -20.75
N GLY A 278 -9.29 -0.22 -22.01
CA GLY A 278 -10.44 -0.86 -22.64
C GLY A 278 -11.79 -0.20 -22.34
N ILE A 279 -11.80 0.95 -21.65
CA ILE A 279 -13.02 1.67 -21.32
C ILE A 279 -13.46 2.54 -22.51
N ARG A 280 -14.69 2.30 -22.99
CA ARG A 280 -15.34 3.16 -23.98
C ARG A 280 -16.19 4.19 -23.23
N TRP A 281 -15.72 5.39 -23.12
CA TRP A 281 -16.36 6.47 -22.38
C TRP A 281 -17.08 7.48 -23.31
N ARG A 282 -18.10 8.13 -22.76
CA ARG A 282 -18.78 9.30 -23.37
C ARG A 282 -18.29 10.62 -22.79
N GLN A 283 -17.94 10.60 -21.51
CA GLN A 283 -17.38 11.71 -20.76
C GLN A 283 -16.33 11.18 -19.81
N CYS A 284 -15.22 11.87 -19.69
CA CYS A 284 -14.20 11.59 -18.68
C CYS A 284 -13.61 12.88 -18.11
N ALA A 285 -13.07 12.79 -16.91
CA ALA A 285 -12.37 13.86 -16.22
C ALA A 285 -11.32 13.27 -15.27
N GLU A 286 -10.40 14.11 -14.83
CA GLU A 286 -9.37 13.71 -13.88
C GLU A 286 -9.09 14.83 -12.87
N ASN A 287 -8.86 14.43 -11.62
CA ASN A 287 -8.24 15.27 -10.61
C ASN A 287 -6.91 14.63 -10.21
N ILE A 288 -5.86 15.42 -10.06
CA ILE A 288 -4.59 15.00 -9.47
C ILE A 288 -4.25 15.91 -8.29
N ALA A 289 -3.54 15.36 -7.31
CA ALA A 289 -3.00 16.10 -6.18
C ALA A 289 -1.72 15.45 -5.65
N ALA A 290 -0.85 16.25 -5.03
CA ALA A 290 0.39 15.77 -4.44
C ALA A 290 0.62 16.41 -3.07
N GLY A 291 1.29 15.67 -2.16
CA GLY A 291 1.67 16.16 -0.84
C GLY A 291 0.58 16.15 0.23
N TYR A 292 -0.61 15.64 -0.06
CA TYR A 292 -1.70 15.55 0.92
C TYR A 292 -1.60 14.24 1.73
N PRO A 293 -1.43 14.30 3.06
CA PRO A 293 -1.08 13.14 3.88
C PRO A 293 -2.28 12.34 4.39
N SER A 294 -3.50 12.66 3.97
CA SER A 294 -4.70 11.90 4.33
C SER A 294 -5.84 12.05 3.32
N PRO A 295 -6.82 11.13 3.33
CA PRO A 295 -8.04 11.21 2.54
C PRO A 295 -8.81 12.53 2.70
N GLU A 296 -9.01 12.99 3.94
CA GLU A 296 -9.73 14.23 4.23
C GLU A 296 -9.00 15.44 3.68
N ALA A 297 -7.66 15.46 3.84
CA ALA A 297 -6.85 16.58 3.37
C ALA A 297 -6.90 16.72 1.86
N VAL A 298 -6.78 15.61 1.10
CA VAL A 298 -6.81 15.66 -0.36
C VAL A 298 -8.20 16.02 -0.88
N VAL A 299 -9.27 15.48 -0.29
CA VAL A 299 -10.65 15.81 -0.68
C VAL A 299 -10.96 17.28 -0.39
N ALA A 300 -10.55 17.80 0.77
CA ALA A 300 -10.67 19.22 1.09
C ALA A 300 -9.91 20.10 0.09
N GLY A 301 -8.69 19.71 -0.29
CA GLY A 301 -7.89 20.39 -1.31
C GLY A 301 -8.58 20.45 -2.67
N TRP A 302 -9.12 19.32 -3.13
CA TRP A 302 -9.88 19.29 -4.38
C TRP A 302 -11.16 20.13 -4.32
N MET A 303 -11.89 20.08 -3.21
CA MET A 303 -13.11 20.88 -3.05
C MET A 303 -12.84 22.39 -2.94
N ALA A 304 -11.67 22.80 -2.50
CA ALA A 304 -11.24 24.21 -2.48
C ALA A 304 -10.84 24.73 -3.88
N SER A 305 -10.51 23.85 -4.82
CA SER A 305 -10.12 24.20 -6.18
C SER A 305 -11.34 24.17 -7.13
N PRO A 306 -11.70 25.26 -7.79
CA PRO A 306 -12.90 25.31 -8.64
C PRO A 306 -12.94 24.25 -9.75
N GLY A 307 -11.80 23.98 -10.39
CA GLY A 307 -11.71 22.96 -11.46
C GLY A 307 -11.90 21.54 -10.93
N HIS A 308 -11.19 21.19 -9.87
CA HIS A 308 -11.31 19.86 -9.24
C HIS A 308 -12.71 19.64 -8.65
N ARG A 309 -13.26 20.65 -7.98
CA ARG A 309 -14.63 20.62 -7.45
C ARG A 309 -15.66 20.42 -8.55
N ALA A 310 -15.48 21.05 -9.72
CA ALA A 310 -16.40 20.87 -10.86
C ALA A 310 -16.43 19.41 -11.33
N ASN A 311 -15.32 18.68 -11.30
CA ASN A 311 -15.27 17.26 -11.60
C ASN A 311 -16.00 16.43 -10.54
N ILE A 312 -15.79 16.71 -9.25
CA ILE A 312 -16.45 16.01 -8.13
C ILE A 312 -17.97 16.21 -8.16
N LEU A 313 -18.44 17.41 -8.48
CA LEU A 313 -19.87 17.74 -8.57
C LEU A 313 -20.46 17.56 -9.98
N GLY A 314 -19.66 17.09 -10.92
CA GLY A 314 -20.03 16.92 -12.32
C GLY A 314 -20.96 15.73 -12.58
N SER A 315 -21.25 15.50 -13.86
CA SER A 315 -22.24 14.55 -14.35
C SER A 315 -21.68 13.16 -14.65
N CYS A 316 -20.38 12.91 -14.44
CA CYS A 316 -19.85 11.56 -14.53
C CYS A 316 -20.56 10.62 -13.56
N GLN A 317 -20.60 9.33 -13.89
CA GLN A 317 -21.34 8.34 -13.12
C GLN A 317 -20.43 7.41 -12.33
N ARG A 318 -19.18 7.27 -12.72
CA ARG A 318 -18.19 6.35 -12.15
C ARG A 318 -16.95 7.08 -11.70
N LEU A 319 -16.35 6.57 -10.66
CA LEU A 319 -15.13 7.09 -10.06
C LEU A 319 -14.17 5.95 -9.71
N GLY A 320 -12.92 6.09 -10.13
CA GLY A 320 -11.78 5.35 -9.62
C GLY A 320 -10.82 6.28 -8.90
N VAL A 321 -10.34 5.89 -7.74
CA VAL A 321 -9.34 6.61 -6.94
C VAL A 321 -8.06 5.82 -6.92
N GLY A 322 -6.91 6.47 -7.09
CA GLY A 322 -5.59 5.89 -7.03
C GLY A 322 -4.64 6.72 -6.17
N LEU A 323 -3.90 6.04 -5.31
CA LEU A 323 -2.84 6.61 -4.47
C LEU A 323 -1.54 5.86 -4.72
N ALA A 324 -0.46 6.62 -4.91
CA ALA A 324 0.91 6.11 -4.84
C ALA A 324 1.70 6.85 -3.76
N VAL A 325 2.56 6.12 -3.05
CA VAL A 325 3.37 6.65 -1.94
C VAL A 325 4.85 6.56 -2.28
N GLY A 326 5.52 7.71 -2.29
CA GLY A 326 6.92 7.86 -2.64
C GLY A 326 7.21 9.18 -3.33
N GLY A 327 8.38 9.28 -3.99
CA GLY A 327 8.76 10.47 -4.73
C GLY A 327 8.92 11.73 -3.88
N SER A 328 9.03 12.89 -4.54
CA SER A 328 9.34 14.18 -3.88
C SER A 328 8.21 14.71 -2.99
N TYR A 329 6.96 14.37 -3.30
CA TYR A 329 5.78 14.83 -2.55
C TYR A 329 5.24 13.77 -1.59
N GLN A 330 5.80 12.60 -1.52
CA GLN A 330 5.43 11.47 -0.67
C GLN A 330 4.07 10.84 -0.99
N TYR A 331 3.04 11.61 -1.31
CA TYR A 331 1.70 11.15 -1.65
C TYR A 331 1.27 11.74 -2.99
N TYR A 332 0.90 10.88 -3.93
CA TYR A 332 0.37 11.26 -5.24
C TYR A 332 -1.00 10.63 -5.44
N TRP A 333 -1.99 11.48 -5.64
CA TRP A 333 -3.39 11.10 -5.73
C TRP A 333 -3.94 11.36 -7.11
N THR A 334 -4.73 10.45 -7.62
CA THR A 334 -5.47 10.60 -8.88
C THR A 334 -6.92 10.14 -8.69
N GLN A 335 -7.86 10.91 -9.21
CA GLN A 335 -9.25 10.52 -9.41
C GLN A 335 -9.52 10.45 -10.90
N CYS A 336 -9.97 9.32 -11.42
CA CYS A 336 -10.46 9.17 -12.78
C CYS A 336 -11.99 9.06 -12.74
N PHE A 337 -12.66 9.95 -13.47
CA PHE A 337 -14.10 9.99 -13.60
C PHE A 337 -14.51 9.56 -15.01
N ALA A 338 -15.60 8.80 -15.16
CA ALA A 338 -16.14 8.46 -16.46
C ALA A 338 -17.67 8.22 -16.46
N THR A 339 -18.24 8.33 -17.64
CA THR A 339 -19.58 7.85 -18.05
C THR A 339 -19.43 7.02 -19.30
N TYR A 340 -19.97 5.82 -19.34
CA TYR A 340 -19.98 4.92 -20.52
C TYR A 340 -21.38 4.41 -20.84
#